data_6a25c6bfae1a7b2d3cd9bc18198d60c3
#
_entry.id   6a25c6bfae1a7b2d3cd9bc18198d60c3
#
_cell.length_a   1.000
_cell.length_b   1.000
_cell.length_c   1.000
_cell.angle_alpha   90.00
_cell.angle_beta   90.00
_cell.angle_gamma   90.00
#
_symmetry.space_group_name_H-M   'P 1'
#
loop_
_entity.id
_entity.type
_entity.pdbx_description
1 polymer ?
#
loop_
_entity_poly.entity_id
_entity_poly.type
_entity_poly.pdbx_seq_one_letter_code
_entity_poly.pdbx_strand_id
1 'polypeptide(L)'
;MKYTRFKSGSNINWGEIIGDEVIELSDNYINPDSSKTNTSHSLSDVELISPVTPGKVVAIGLNYKSHLGGKPAPEVPEPFYKLPDTIIGPGENIVIPKEAIAEKVKMQPEAELCLVIGKGGKRISQSDALSHLSLIHI
;
A
#
# COMPACT_ATOMS: atom_id res chain seq x y z
N MET A 1 5.81 11.44 8.71
CA MET A 1 5.14 10.48 9.60
C MET A 1 5.12 9.14 8.90
N LYS A 2 5.35 8.04 9.63
CA LYS A 2 5.29 6.67 9.12
C LYS A 2 4.13 5.97 9.81
N TYR A 3 3.08 5.68 9.07
CA TYR A 3 1.92 4.97 9.59
C TYR A 3 2.02 3.48 9.31
N THR A 4 1.43 2.69 10.18
CA THR A 4 1.36 1.24 10.06
C THR A 4 0.03 0.69 10.54
N ARG A 5 -0.29 -0.48 10.06
CA ARG A 5 -1.33 -1.35 10.60
C ARG A 5 -0.64 -2.58 11.15
N PHE A 6 -0.99 -3.01 12.34
CA PHE A 6 -0.26 -4.05 13.03
C PHE A 6 -1.18 -4.92 13.89
N LYS A 7 -0.70 -6.12 14.20
CA LYS A 7 -1.32 -7.01 15.19
C LYS A 7 -0.55 -6.95 16.49
N SER A 8 -1.29 -6.84 17.59
CA SER A 8 -0.81 -7.06 18.95
C SER A 8 -1.71 -8.10 19.60
N GLY A 9 -1.21 -9.32 19.79
CA GLY A 9 -2.05 -10.48 20.12
C GLY A 9 -3.10 -10.75 19.03
N SER A 10 -4.37 -10.79 19.42
CA SER A 10 -5.50 -11.00 18.49
C SER A 10 -6.06 -9.71 17.88
N ASN A 11 -5.59 -8.54 18.33
CA ASN A 11 -6.15 -7.26 17.91
C ASN A 11 -5.39 -6.69 16.71
N ILE A 12 -6.14 -6.07 15.81
CA ILE A 12 -5.58 -5.29 14.69
C ILE A 12 -5.76 -3.82 15.02
N ASN A 13 -4.65 -3.09 15.03
CA ASN A 13 -4.58 -1.69 15.41
C ASN A 13 -3.89 -0.88 14.32
N TRP A 14 -4.01 0.44 14.39
CA TRP A 14 -3.28 1.41 13.59
C TRP A 14 -2.31 2.16 14.48
N GLY A 15 -1.17 2.55 13.94
CA GLY A 15 -0.15 3.26 14.70
C GLY A 15 0.75 4.13 13.84
N GLU A 16 1.48 5.02 14.51
CA GLU A 16 2.59 5.77 13.96
C GLU A 16 3.91 5.20 14.49
N ILE A 17 4.82 4.88 13.57
CA ILE A 17 6.17 4.40 13.93
C ILE A 17 7.04 5.61 14.25
N ILE A 18 7.60 5.63 15.46
CA ILE A 18 8.52 6.64 15.96
C ILE A 18 9.74 5.91 16.58
N GLY A 19 10.87 5.96 15.87
CA GLY A 19 12.04 5.16 16.29
C GLY A 19 11.72 3.66 16.23
N ASP A 20 11.91 2.98 17.35
CA ASP A 20 11.67 1.55 17.52
C ASP A 20 10.32 1.25 18.20
N GLU A 21 9.44 2.24 18.27
CA GLU A 21 8.11 2.11 18.86
C GLU A 21 7.00 2.35 17.84
N VAL A 22 5.86 1.74 18.11
CA VAL A 22 4.58 2.00 17.43
C VAL A 22 3.65 2.65 18.45
N ILE A 23 3.32 3.91 18.23
CA ILE A 23 2.31 4.63 19.02
C ILE A 23 0.95 4.33 18.43
N GLU A 24 0.07 3.72 19.21
CA GLU A 24 -1.27 3.35 18.78
C GLU A 24 -2.13 4.57 18.47
N LEU A 25 -2.94 4.48 17.43
CA LEU A 25 -3.93 5.48 17.06
C LEU A 25 -5.32 5.04 17.50
N SER A 26 -6.16 6.02 17.83
CA SER A 26 -7.55 5.80 18.24
C SER A 26 -8.43 5.19 17.12
N ASP A 27 -8.02 5.36 15.86
CA ASP A 27 -8.70 4.84 14.68
C ASP A 27 -7.72 4.77 13.50
N ASN A 28 -8.20 4.33 12.36
CA ASN A 28 -7.46 4.35 11.10
C ASN A 28 -6.89 5.75 10.82
N TYR A 29 -5.63 5.82 10.44
CA TYR A 29 -4.93 7.08 10.11
C TYR A 29 -5.51 7.80 8.87
N ILE A 30 -6.40 7.18 8.09
CA ILE A 30 -7.16 7.84 7.02
C ILE A 30 -8.31 8.69 7.61
N ASN A 31 -8.79 8.33 8.79
CA ASN A 31 -9.78 9.12 9.50
C ASN A 31 -9.13 10.41 10.03
N PRO A 32 -9.61 11.61 9.64
CA PRO A 32 -9.06 12.88 10.10
C PRO A 32 -9.17 13.11 11.59
N ASP A 33 -10.11 12.42 12.27
CA ASP A 33 -10.32 12.50 13.72
C ASP A 33 -9.42 11.54 14.51
N SER A 34 -8.63 10.71 13.80
CA SER A 34 -7.70 9.78 14.44
C SER A 34 -6.57 10.52 15.14
N SER A 35 -6.29 10.14 16.37
CA SER A 35 -5.27 10.74 17.23
C SER A 35 -4.43 9.68 17.92
N LYS A 36 -3.23 10.07 18.38
CA LYS A 36 -2.38 9.18 19.18
C LYS A 36 -3.05 8.87 20.51
N THR A 37 -2.99 7.62 20.90
CA THR A 37 -3.37 7.17 22.25
C THR A 37 -2.16 7.25 23.20
N ASN A 38 -2.35 6.83 24.45
CA ASN A 38 -1.25 6.67 25.41
C ASN A 38 -0.60 5.27 25.36
N THR A 39 -0.99 4.44 24.38
CA THR A 39 -0.47 3.09 24.23
C THR A 39 0.66 3.06 23.24
N SER A 40 1.79 2.48 23.62
CA SER A 40 2.91 2.19 22.72
C SER A 40 3.29 0.71 22.79
N HIS A 41 3.86 0.23 21.72
CA HIS A 41 4.38 -1.13 21.57
C HIS A 41 5.81 -1.05 21.03
N SER A 42 6.68 -1.96 21.46
CA SER A 42 7.94 -2.14 20.75
C SER A 42 7.67 -2.65 19.33
N LEU A 43 8.35 -2.09 18.35
CA LEU A 43 8.21 -2.51 16.94
C LEU A 43 8.56 -4.00 16.75
N SER A 44 9.42 -4.55 17.63
CA SER A 44 9.79 -5.98 17.64
C SER A 44 8.69 -6.91 18.17
N ASP A 45 7.73 -6.37 18.92
CA ASP A 45 6.72 -7.15 19.64
C ASP A 45 5.36 -7.17 18.90
N VAL A 46 5.30 -6.54 17.74
CA VAL A 46 4.11 -6.47 16.91
C VAL A 46 4.34 -7.09 15.53
N GLU A 47 3.31 -7.65 14.95
CA GLU A 47 3.30 -8.12 13.56
C GLU A 47 2.79 -7.01 12.64
N LEU A 48 3.67 -6.46 11.79
CA LEU A 48 3.23 -5.51 10.78
C LEU A 48 2.44 -6.22 9.69
N ILE A 49 1.31 -5.66 9.31
CA ILE A 49 0.46 -6.18 8.25
C ILE A 49 0.30 -5.13 7.15
N SER A 50 -0.39 -5.49 6.06
CA SER A 50 -0.67 -4.51 5.00
C SER A 50 -1.18 -3.20 5.59
N PRO A 51 -0.59 -2.06 5.24
CA PRO A 51 -0.95 -0.77 5.85
C PRO A 51 -2.38 -0.33 5.52
N VAL A 52 -2.97 -0.90 4.47
CA VAL A 52 -4.34 -0.57 4.03
C VAL A 52 -5.15 -1.82 3.74
N THR A 53 -6.47 -1.68 3.79
CA THR A 53 -7.43 -2.68 3.29
C THR A 53 -8.20 -2.03 2.14
N PRO A 54 -7.67 -2.04 0.91
CA PRO A 54 -8.28 -1.34 -0.20
C PRO A 54 -9.49 -2.09 -0.74
N GLY A 55 -10.52 -1.35 -1.14
CA GLY A 55 -11.64 -1.92 -1.90
C GLY A 55 -11.31 -2.12 -3.38
N LYS A 56 -10.29 -1.42 -3.89
CA LYS A 56 -9.82 -1.49 -5.27
C LYS A 56 -8.32 -1.25 -5.32
N VAL A 57 -7.65 -1.97 -6.22
CA VAL A 57 -6.25 -1.73 -6.57
C VAL A 57 -6.17 -1.55 -8.08
N VAL A 58 -5.62 -0.41 -8.49
CA VAL A 58 -5.43 -0.07 -9.90
C VAL A 58 -3.95 0.17 -10.13
N ALA A 59 -3.35 -0.60 -11.01
CA ALA A 59 -1.99 -0.38 -11.47
C ALA A 59 -2.00 0.35 -12.82
N ILE A 60 -0.90 1.04 -13.13
CA ILE A 60 -0.74 1.75 -14.40
C ILE A 60 0.39 1.09 -15.17
N GLY A 61 0.05 0.47 -16.30
CA GLY A 61 1.02 -0.17 -17.19
C GLY A 61 1.97 0.83 -17.84
N LEU A 62 3.20 0.40 -18.09
CA LEU A 62 4.24 1.17 -18.79
C LEU A 62 4.51 2.58 -18.22
N ASN A 63 4.28 2.76 -16.93
CA ASN A 63 4.41 4.06 -16.24
C ASN A 63 5.86 4.43 -15.88
N TYR A 64 6.80 3.49 -16.04
CA TYR A 64 8.22 3.69 -15.72
C TYR A 64 9.08 3.56 -16.97
N LYS A 65 10.00 4.51 -17.17
CA LYS A 65 10.88 4.55 -18.34
C LYS A 65 11.68 3.26 -18.53
N SER A 66 12.07 2.61 -17.44
CA SER A 66 12.79 1.32 -17.47
C SER A 66 12.01 0.20 -18.15
N HIS A 67 10.68 0.27 -18.16
CA HIS A 67 9.80 -0.75 -18.75
C HIS A 67 9.43 -0.46 -20.21
N LEU A 68 9.77 0.70 -20.72
CA LEU A 68 9.44 1.08 -22.11
C LEU A 68 10.29 0.39 -23.17
N GLY A 69 11.47 -0.15 -22.80
CA GLY A 69 12.36 -0.80 -23.75
C GLY A 69 12.80 0.12 -24.92
N GLY A 70 12.89 1.44 -24.66
CA GLY A 70 13.21 2.45 -25.65
C GLY A 70 12.01 2.96 -26.47
N LYS A 71 10.82 2.45 -26.24
CA LYS A 71 9.58 2.96 -26.87
C LYS A 71 9.13 4.26 -26.22
N PRO A 72 8.34 5.11 -26.93
CA PRO A 72 7.72 6.27 -26.31
C PRO A 72 6.73 5.85 -25.20
N ALA A 73 6.57 6.69 -24.18
CA ALA A 73 5.56 6.47 -23.16
C ALA A 73 4.15 6.57 -23.78
N PRO A 74 3.17 5.82 -23.25
CA PRO A 74 1.77 5.99 -23.63
C PRO A 74 1.32 7.43 -23.43
N GLU A 75 0.52 7.96 -24.34
CA GLU A 75 -0.04 9.33 -24.26
C GLU A 75 -1.09 9.43 -23.14
N VAL A 76 -1.76 8.33 -22.82
CA VAL A 76 -2.74 8.21 -21.74
C VAL A 76 -2.36 7.05 -20.82
N PRO A 77 -2.68 7.13 -19.52
CA PRO A 77 -2.45 6.02 -18.61
C PRO A 77 -3.15 4.74 -19.05
N GLU A 78 -2.48 3.60 -18.91
CA GLU A 78 -3.02 2.27 -19.20
C GLU A 78 -3.37 1.54 -17.90
N PRO A 79 -4.57 1.77 -17.31
CA PRO A 79 -4.92 1.18 -16.05
C PRO A 79 -5.33 -0.29 -16.18
N PHE A 80 -4.94 -1.10 -15.18
CA PHE A 80 -5.44 -2.45 -15.01
C PHE A 80 -5.69 -2.75 -13.54
N TYR A 81 -6.57 -3.73 -13.26
CA TYR A 81 -6.92 -4.08 -11.90
C TYR A 81 -6.00 -5.16 -11.34
N LYS A 82 -5.66 -5.00 -10.06
CA LYS A 82 -5.17 -6.08 -9.20
C LYS A 82 -6.25 -6.37 -8.16
N LEU A 83 -6.37 -7.62 -7.75
CA LEU A 83 -7.34 -8.00 -6.72
C LEU A 83 -6.85 -7.54 -5.34
N PRO A 84 -7.72 -7.01 -4.48
CA PRO A 84 -7.33 -6.57 -3.14
C PRO A 84 -6.74 -7.68 -2.27
N ASP A 85 -7.15 -8.93 -2.48
CA ASP A 85 -6.66 -10.11 -1.77
C ASP A 85 -5.24 -10.56 -2.18
N THR A 86 -4.67 -9.94 -3.21
CA THR A 86 -3.25 -10.14 -3.57
C THR A 86 -2.29 -9.29 -2.77
N ILE A 87 -2.80 -8.39 -1.89
CA ILE A 87 -1.97 -7.55 -1.05
C ILE A 87 -1.51 -8.34 0.18
N ILE A 88 -0.21 -8.34 0.39
CA ILE A 88 0.44 -8.96 1.54
C ILE A 88 1.12 -7.90 2.42
N GLY A 89 1.37 -8.25 3.66
CA GLY A 89 2.10 -7.43 4.62
C GLY A 89 3.62 -7.62 4.59
N PRO A 90 4.37 -6.82 5.33
CA PRO A 90 5.80 -7.00 5.49
C PRO A 90 6.13 -8.38 6.05
N GLY A 91 7.12 -9.06 5.46
CA GLY A 91 7.57 -10.39 5.90
C GLY A 91 6.70 -11.56 5.42
N GLU A 92 5.55 -11.32 4.79
CA GLU A 92 4.75 -12.38 4.19
C GLU A 92 5.38 -12.90 2.89
N ASN A 93 5.13 -14.18 2.59
CA ASN A 93 5.72 -14.84 1.41
C ASN A 93 4.91 -14.55 0.14
N ILE A 94 5.62 -14.22 -0.94
CA ILE A 94 5.04 -14.24 -2.28
C ILE A 94 4.95 -15.71 -2.71
N VAL A 95 3.72 -16.22 -2.84
CA VAL A 95 3.46 -17.62 -3.22
C VAL A 95 3.46 -17.74 -4.75
N ILE A 96 4.43 -18.50 -5.27
CA ILE A 96 4.49 -18.80 -6.72
C ILE A 96 3.59 -19.99 -7.01
N PRO A 97 2.61 -19.88 -7.94
CA PRO A 97 1.75 -21.01 -8.33
C PRO A 97 2.55 -22.19 -8.88
N LYS A 98 2.09 -23.40 -8.59
CA LYS A 98 2.74 -24.64 -9.09
C LYS A 98 2.86 -24.68 -10.61
N GLU A 99 1.84 -24.17 -11.28
CA GLU A 99 1.76 -24.09 -12.74
C GLU A 99 2.88 -23.18 -13.28
N ALA A 100 3.10 -22.03 -12.66
CA ALA A 100 4.18 -21.11 -13.04
C ALA A 100 5.56 -21.76 -12.87
N ILE A 101 5.74 -22.58 -11.82
CA ILE A 101 6.99 -23.33 -11.61
C ILE A 101 7.15 -24.41 -12.70
N ALA A 102 6.09 -25.18 -12.99
CA ALA A 102 6.11 -26.24 -13.99
C ALA A 102 6.41 -25.70 -15.40
N GLU A 103 5.84 -24.54 -15.74
CA GLU A 103 6.03 -23.89 -17.03
C GLU A 103 7.30 -23.02 -17.09
N LYS A 104 8.07 -22.98 -16.00
CA LYS A 104 9.29 -22.15 -15.85
C LYS A 104 9.04 -20.67 -16.15
N VAL A 105 7.87 -20.17 -15.77
CA VAL A 105 7.54 -18.74 -15.90
C VAL A 105 8.48 -17.92 -15.01
N LYS A 106 9.12 -16.95 -15.59
CA LYS A 106 10.04 -16.06 -14.85
C LYS A 106 9.21 -15.04 -14.07
N MET A 107 9.27 -15.13 -12.74
CA MET A 107 8.74 -14.11 -11.85
C MET A 107 9.67 -12.90 -11.82
N GLN A 108 9.12 -11.71 -11.97
CA GLN A 108 9.87 -10.46 -11.95
C GLN A 108 9.29 -9.53 -10.88
N PRO A 109 10.06 -9.13 -9.87
CA PRO A 109 9.63 -8.12 -8.91
C PRO A 109 9.70 -6.73 -9.56
N GLU A 110 8.72 -5.88 -9.24
CA GLU A 110 8.66 -4.49 -9.66
C GLU A 110 8.44 -3.62 -8.44
N ALA A 111 9.26 -2.57 -8.28
CA ALA A 111 9.09 -1.58 -7.22
C ALA A 111 8.36 -0.36 -7.78
N GLU A 112 7.20 -0.04 -7.23
CA GLU A 112 6.35 1.03 -7.71
C GLU A 112 5.94 1.99 -6.61
N LEU A 113 5.69 3.25 -6.97
CA LEU A 113 5.08 4.23 -6.10
C LEU A 113 3.58 3.95 -6.02
N CYS A 114 3.09 3.66 -4.82
CA CYS A 114 1.68 3.41 -4.58
C CYS A 114 1.02 4.64 -3.93
N LEU A 115 -0.04 5.14 -4.54
CA LEU A 115 -0.84 6.24 -4.01
C LEU A 115 -2.10 5.69 -3.36
N VAL A 116 -2.30 6.01 -2.08
CA VAL A 116 -3.49 5.61 -1.33
C VAL A 116 -4.52 6.74 -1.38
N ILE A 117 -5.67 6.47 -1.99
CA ILE A 117 -6.78 7.42 -2.07
C ILE A 117 -7.54 7.40 -0.74
N GLY A 118 -7.54 8.51 -0.02
CA GLY A 118 -8.25 8.67 1.25
C GLY A 118 -9.65 9.25 1.08
N LYS A 119 -9.83 10.13 0.09
CA LYS A 119 -11.12 10.78 -0.17
C LYS A 119 -11.62 10.40 -1.56
N GLY A 120 -12.75 9.69 -1.61
CA GLY A 120 -13.41 9.35 -2.87
C GLY A 120 -13.89 10.60 -3.63
N GLY A 121 -14.07 10.46 -4.96
CA GLY A 121 -14.58 11.54 -5.78
C GLY A 121 -14.79 11.12 -7.23
N LYS A 122 -15.47 11.99 -7.99
CA LYS A 122 -15.69 11.85 -9.43
C LYS A 122 -15.47 13.19 -10.10
N ARG A 123 -14.80 13.19 -11.25
CA ARG A 123 -14.48 14.42 -12.02
C ARG A 123 -13.67 15.43 -11.20
N ILE A 124 -12.70 14.91 -10.42
CA ILE A 124 -11.80 15.72 -9.59
C ILE A 124 -10.93 16.55 -10.52
N SER A 125 -10.82 17.85 -10.26
CA SER A 125 -9.91 18.72 -11.02
C SER A 125 -8.44 18.36 -10.74
N GLN A 126 -7.56 18.69 -11.66
CA GLN A 126 -6.12 18.47 -11.46
C GLN A 126 -5.59 19.24 -10.24
N SER A 127 -6.11 20.45 -9.99
CA SER A 127 -5.75 21.25 -8.81
C SER A 127 -6.14 20.60 -7.50
N ASP A 128 -7.21 19.82 -7.47
CA ASP A 128 -7.75 19.19 -6.26
C ASP A 128 -7.24 17.76 -6.05
N ALA A 129 -6.60 17.16 -7.07
CA ALA A 129 -6.24 15.74 -7.07
C ALA A 129 -5.43 15.34 -5.83
N LEU A 130 -4.44 16.16 -5.44
CA LEU A 130 -3.58 15.85 -4.28
C LEU A 130 -4.35 15.89 -2.95
N SER A 131 -5.44 16.66 -2.84
CA SER A 131 -6.29 16.70 -1.63
C SER A 131 -7.09 15.41 -1.42
N HIS A 132 -7.12 14.53 -2.40
CA HIS A 132 -7.76 13.22 -2.33
C HIS A 132 -6.80 12.09 -1.92
N LEU A 133 -5.49 12.36 -1.90
CA LEU A 133 -4.50 11.40 -1.43
C LEU A 133 -4.45 11.39 0.10
N SER A 134 -4.29 10.21 0.66
CA SER A 134 -4.03 10.01 2.09
C SER A 134 -2.57 9.69 2.34
N LEU A 135 -2.06 8.69 1.67
CA LEU A 135 -0.72 8.15 1.88
C LEU A 135 0.00 7.92 0.55
N ILE A 136 1.32 7.90 0.64
CA ILE A 136 2.20 7.40 -0.39
C ILE A 136 2.97 6.24 0.21
N HIS A 137 2.94 5.09 -0.46
CA HIS A 137 3.69 3.89 -0.10
C HIS A 137 4.66 3.54 -1.23
N ILE A 138 5.88 3.18 -0.84
CA ILE A 138 6.95 2.80 -1.78
C ILE A 138 7.30 1.34 -1.56
#